data_48f9a40ec32cdc6564c3af328d7e9e5d
#
_entry.id   48f9a40ec32cdc6564c3af328d7e9e5d
#
_cell.length_a   1.000
_cell.length_b   1.000
_cell.length_c   1.000
_cell.angle_alpha   90.00
_cell.angle_beta   90.00
_cell.angle_gamma   90.00
#
_symmetry.space_group_name_H-M   'P 1'
#
loop_
_entity.id
_entity.type
_entity.pdbx_description
1 polymer ?
#
loop_
_entity_poly.entity_id
_entity_poly.type
_entity_poly.pdbx_seq_one_letter_code
_entity_poly.pdbx_strand_id
1 'polypeptide(L)'
;MAKQLLPVANRPILFFVLDQVADAGIREAGVIVAPETEESIREAVGDGSRWGLQVTYIRQEVPGGLAHAVRTAGGYLDDEPFLMFLGDNLIEGGVRAFVERFQAHRPDAAILLKEVDDPRRFGVAQLDGDGRVVRLVEKPSTPPSHLALVGIYCFSPRIHDAAAEIRPSARGELEITDAIQRLIDMGGQVKAEVLDGWWLDTGKKDDLLAANRVVLDAYARRRIAGSVDQDSQIAGRVEVGPGTTVTRSIIRGPVVVGDHCVIEDSYIGPATAIGNRVTLKEVAVEHSVILDGCSLHGIDRLVDSVLGKNVIVRRSVNSHRAIELFVSDDSEIVL
;
A
#
# COMPACT_ATOMS: atom_id res chain seq x y z
N MET A 1 0.01 12.49 7.69
CA MET A 1 0.90 11.29 7.55
C MET A 1 0.87 10.85 6.09
N ALA A 2 2.02 10.50 5.51
CA ALA A 2 2.06 9.98 4.14
C ALA A 2 1.24 8.70 4.03
N LYS A 3 0.38 8.57 3.00
CA LYS A 3 -0.48 7.39 2.82
C LYS A 3 0.33 6.08 2.64
N GLN A 4 1.51 6.19 2.05
CA GLN A 4 2.45 5.08 1.88
C GLN A 4 3.01 4.52 3.20
N LEU A 5 2.89 5.29 4.27
CA LEU A 5 3.27 4.88 5.64
C LEU A 5 2.10 4.35 6.46
N LEU A 6 0.88 4.33 5.92
CA LEU A 6 -0.24 3.63 6.55
C LEU A 6 0.10 2.15 6.68
N PRO A 7 -0.11 1.54 7.86
CA PRO A 7 0.25 0.15 8.04
C PRO A 7 -0.84 -0.80 7.55
N VAL A 8 -0.40 -1.86 6.91
CA VAL A 8 -1.16 -3.06 6.60
C VAL A 8 -0.49 -4.21 7.34
N ALA A 9 -1.25 -4.98 8.10
CA ALA A 9 -0.69 -6.02 9.00
C ALA A 9 0.46 -5.47 9.88
N ASN A 10 0.27 -4.29 10.47
CA ASN A 10 1.24 -3.56 11.32
C ASN A 10 2.54 -3.15 10.62
N ARG A 11 2.58 -3.14 9.30
CA ARG A 11 3.77 -2.80 8.52
C ARG A 11 3.44 -1.74 7.48
N PRO A 12 4.18 -0.62 7.37
CA PRO A 12 3.97 0.39 6.33
C PRO A 12 3.90 -0.22 4.93
N ILE A 13 2.96 0.24 4.11
CA ILE A 13 2.78 -0.24 2.73
C ILE A 13 4.07 -0.11 1.94
N LEU A 14 4.75 1.04 2.04
CA LEU A 14 6.02 1.29 1.37
C LEU A 14 7.09 0.23 1.66
N PHE A 15 7.07 -0.40 2.84
CA PHE A 15 8.05 -1.41 3.21
C PHE A 15 7.88 -2.71 2.40
N PHE A 16 6.65 -3.06 2.04
CA PHE A 16 6.40 -4.19 1.13
C PHE A 16 6.92 -3.89 -0.28
N VAL A 17 6.76 -2.63 -0.75
CA VAL A 17 7.30 -2.21 -2.03
C VAL A 17 8.83 -2.32 -2.04
N LEU A 18 9.50 -1.81 -0.99
CA LEU A 18 10.96 -1.89 -0.86
C LEU A 18 11.48 -3.33 -0.76
N ASP A 19 10.74 -4.23 -0.06
CA ASP A 19 11.06 -5.67 -0.08
C ASP A 19 11.06 -6.22 -1.50
N GLN A 20 9.99 -5.95 -2.26
CA GLN A 20 9.83 -6.49 -3.62
C GLN A 20 10.89 -5.92 -4.58
N VAL A 21 11.26 -4.65 -4.42
CA VAL A 21 12.37 -4.01 -5.17
C VAL A 21 13.70 -4.70 -4.85
N ALA A 22 14.01 -4.89 -3.57
CA ALA A 22 15.23 -5.57 -3.13
C ALA A 22 15.28 -7.03 -3.59
N ASP A 23 14.14 -7.73 -3.48
CA ASP A 23 13.99 -9.13 -3.93
C ASP A 23 14.16 -9.28 -5.45
N ALA A 24 13.85 -8.26 -6.23
CA ALA A 24 14.10 -8.23 -7.68
C ALA A 24 15.59 -8.05 -8.03
N GLY A 25 16.47 -7.92 -7.02
CA GLY A 25 17.91 -7.77 -7.22
C GLY A 25 18.35 -6.31 -7.44
N ILE A 26 17.44 -5.34 -7.37
CA ILE A 26 17.76 -3.91 -7.45
C ILE A 26 18.50 -3.50 -6.16
N ARG A 27 19.49 -2.60 -6.28
CA ARG A 27 20.30 -2.15 -5.15
C ARG A 27 20.27 -0.64 -4.93
N GLU A 28 19.82 0.12 -5.90
CA GLU A 28 19.69 1.58 -5.84
C GLU A 28 18.24 1.95 -6.06
N ALA A 29 17.69 2.83 -5.20
CA ALA A 29 16.30 3.24 -5.27
C ALA A 29 16.16 4.75 -5.09
N GLY A 30 15.59 5.43 -6.08
CA GLY A 30 15.16 6.83 -5.98
C GLY A 30 13.74 6.88 -5.40
N VAL A 31 13.58 7.46 -4.22
CA VAL A 31 12.25 7.65 -3.60
C VAL A 31 11.78 9.07 -3.87
N ILE A 32 10.74 9.20 -4.70
CA ILE A 32 10.12 10.49 -4.98
C ILE A 32 9.26 10.90 -3.77
N VAL A 33 9.52 12.09 -3.24
CA VAL A 33 8.84 12.63 -2.05
C VAL A 33 8.27 14.01 -2.33
N ALA A 34 7.09 14.28 -1.77
CA ALA A 34 6.56 15.64 -1.71
C ALA A 34 7.13 16.37 -0.48
N PRO A 35 7.24 17.70 -0.50
CA PRO A 35 7.77 18.48 0.62
C PRO A 35 7.13 18.15 1.97
N GLU A 36 5.81 17.93 1.98
CA GLU A 36 5.02 17.69 3.20
C GLU A 36 5.23 16.30 3.79
N THR A 37 5.73 15.35 2.99
CA THR A 37 5.89 13.94 3.41
C THR A 37 7.34 13.49 3.49
N GLU A 38 8.27 14.31 3.00
CA GLU A 38 9.70 13.97 2.90
C GLU A 38 10.28 13.54 4.25
N GLU A 39 10.09 14.34 5.30
CA GLU A 39 10.65 14.06 6.62
C GLU A 39 10.14 12.72 7.17
N SER A 40 8.84 12.49 7.11
CA SER A 40 8.24 11.25 7.62
C SER A 40 8.67 10.00 6.83
N ILE A 41 8.84 10.13 5.52
CA ILE A 41 9.32 9.02 4.67
C ILE A 41 10.81 8.76 4.95
N ARG A 42 11.63 9.80 5.05
CA ARG A 42 13.07 9.68 5.41
C ARG A 42 13.27 9.04 6.78
N GLU A 43 12.48 9.44 7.78
CA GLU A 43 12.53 8.84 9.11
C GLU A 43 12.17 7.35 9.09
N ALA A 44 11.15 6.97 8.31
CA ALA A 44 10.68 5.60 8.25
C ALA A 44 11.62 4.67 7.45
N VAL A 45 12.19 5.14 6.33
CA VAL A 45 12.98 4.33 5.40
C VAL A 45 14.48 4.41 5.69
N GLY A 46 14.97 5.57 6.17
CA GLY A 46 16.40 5.79 6.43
C GLY A 46 17.22 5.80 5.15
N ASP A 47 18.39 5.17 5.18
CA ASP A 47 19.30 5.05 4.05
C ASP A 47 19.03 3.83 3.15
N GLY A 48 18.03 3.01 3.50
CA GLY A 48 17.68 1.80 2.78
C GLY A 48 18.46 0.55 3.19
N SER A 49 19.44 0.66 4.07
CA SER A 49 20.31 -0.46 4.51
C SER A 49 19.52 -1.66 5.05
N ARG A 50 18.36 -1.41 5.67
CA ARG A 50 17.43 -2.45 6.13
C ARG A 50 17.04 -3.44 5.02
N TRP A 51 16.99 -3.00 3.78
CA TRP A 51 16.65 -3.82 2.59
C TRP A 51 17.88 -4.17 1.75
N GLY A 52 19.07 -3.73 2.14
CA GLY A 52 20.26 -3.80 1.31
C GLY A 52 20.18 -2.91 0.07
N LEU A 53 19.39 -1.83 0.17
CA LEU A 53 19.25 -0.79 -0.84
C LEU A 53 20.09 0.44 -0.46
N GLN A 54 20.54 1.18 -1.47
CA GLN A 54 21.01 2.55 -1.34
C GLN A 54 19.86 3.47 -1.76
N VAL A 55 19.27 4.21 -0.81
CA VAL A 55 18.12 5.08 -1.08
C VAL A 55 18.57 6.52 -1.30
N THR A 56 18.13 7.09 -2.42
CA THR A 56 18.25 8.52 -2.73
C THR A 56 16.86 9.13 -2.72
N TYR A 57 16.67 10.23 -1.98
CA TYR A 57 15.38 10.94 -1.94
C TYR A 57 15.39 12.07 -2.96
N ILE A 58 14.37 12.06 -3.82
CA ILE A 58 14.21 13.01 -4.90
C ILE A 58 12.94 13.82 -4.65
N ARG A 59 13.09 15.12 -4.45
CA ARG A 59 11.99 16.00 -4.10
C ARG A 59 11.22 16.44 -5.32
N GLN A 60 9.92 16.18 -5.33
CA GLN A 60 8.97 16.68 -6.30
C GLN A 60 8.23 17.88 -5.69
N GLU A 61 8.59 19.08 -6.08
CA GLU A 61 8.09 20.34 -5.46
C GLU A 61 6.60 20.57 -5.66
N VAL A 62 6.05 20.07 -6.76
CA VAL A 62 4.63 20.20 -7.10
C VAL A 62 4.05 18.86 -7.54
N PRO A 63 2.79 18.54 -7.21
CA PRO A 63 2.13 17.29 -7.60
C PRO A 63 1.77 17.32 -9.10
N GLY A 64 2.78 17.25 -9.97
CA GLY A 64 2.64 17.39 -11.43
C GLY A 64 2.28 16.10 -12.16
N GLY A 65 1.97 15.00 -11.46
CA GLY A 65 1.65 13.68 -12.03
C GLY A 65 2.85 12.74 -12.12
N LEU A 66 2.59 11.50 -12.59
CA LEU A 66 3.60 10.43 -12.58
C LEU A 66 4.68 10.63 -13.65
N ALA A 67 4.36 11.13 -14.85
CA ALA A 67 5.39 11.47 -15.82
C ALA A 67 6.22 12.68 -15.39
N HIS A 68 5.66 13.60 -14.60
CA HIS A 68 6.44 14.66 -13.95
C HIS A 68 7.45 14.08 -12.94
N ALA A 69 7.08 13.05 -12.18
CA ALA A 69 7.99 12.37 -11.27
C ALA A 69 9.17 11.73 -12.04
N VAL A 70 8.91 11.08 -13.20
CA VAL A 70 9.96 10.55 -14.09
C VAL A 70 10.90 11.68 -14.57
N ARG A 71 10.36 12.82 -14.99
CA ARG A 71 11.18 13.99 -15.38
C ARG A 71 12.01 14.55 -14.22
N THR A 72 11.41 14.62 -13.03
CA THR A 72 12.11 15.10 -11.81
C THR A 72 13.26 14.16 -11.44
N ALA A 73 13.11 12.86 -11.66
CA ALA A 73 14.13 11.86 -11.39
C ALA A 73 15.21 11.75 -12.52
N GLY A 74 15.06 12.46 -13.65
CA GLY A 74 15.90 12.29 -14.82
C GLY A 74 17.40 12.38 -14.52
N GLY A 75 17.84 13.35 -13.70
CA GLY A 75 19.25 13.48 -13.31
C GLY A 75 19.77 12.38 -12.37
N TYR A 76 18.88 11.59 -11.74
CA TYR A 76 19.21 10.41 -10.93
C TYR A 76 19.21 9.13 -11.78
N LEU A 77 18.26 9.04 -12.70
CA LEU A 77 18.06 7.85 -13.54
C LEU A 77 19.07 7.73 -14.67
N ASP A 78 19.63 8.87 -15.10
CA ASP A 78 20.57 8.95 -16.20
C ASP A 78 20.04 8.24 -17.47
N ASP A 79 20.91 7.60 -18.24
CA ASP A 79 20.59 6.82 -19.44
C ASP A 79 20.41 5.31 -19.11
N GLU A 80 20.02 4.96 -17.88
CA GLU A 80 19.84 3.57 -17.47
C GLU A 80 18.37 3.15 -17.46
N PRO A 81 18.07 1.87 -17.80
CA PRO A 81 16.73 1.32 -17.63
C PRO A 81 16.36 1.26 -16.14
N PHE A 82 15.09 1.49 -15.83
CA PHE A 82 14.63 1.51 -14.45
C PHE A 82 13.27 0.87 -14.24
N LEU A 83 13.03 0.42 -13.01
CA LEU A 83 11.72 0.03 -12.49
C LEU A 83 11.07 1.26 -11.84
N MET A 84 9.86 1.60 -12.25
CA MET A 84 8.99 2.55 -11.55
C MET A 84 7.91 1.77 -10.81
N PHE A 85 7.80 1.99 -9.50
CA PHE A 85 6.85 1.30 -8.65
C PHE A 85 6.15 2.31 -7.74
N LEU A 86 4.83 2.40 -7.80
CA LEU A 86 4.06 3.29 -6.94
C LEU A 86 4.10 2.81 -5.48
N GLY A 87 4.46 3.69 -4.57
CA GLY A 87 4.73 3.36 -3.16
C GLY A 87 3.51 2.99 -2.31
N ASP A 88 2.32 2.98 -2.90
CA ASP A 88 1.04 2.62 -2.28
C ASP A 88 0.36 1.41 -2.93
N ASN A 89 1.06 0.73 -3.84
CA ASN A 89 0.57 -0.47 -4.52
C ASN A 89 1.16 -1.74 -3.91
N LEU A 90 0.32 -2.75 -3.76
CA LEU A 90 0.71 -4.09 -3.32
C LEU A 90 0.28 -5.11 -4.36
N ILE A 91 1.18 -6.04 -4.69
CA ILE A 91 0.89 -7.15 -5.61
C ILE A 91 1.31 -8.49 -5.03
N GLU A 92 0.64 -9.54 -5.46
CA GLU A 92 1.05 -10.91 -5.19
C GLU A 92 2.27 -11.30 -6.04
N GLY A 93 3.16 -12.11 -5.48
CA GLY A 93 4.28 -12.71 -6.20
C GLY A 93 5.50 -11.80 -6.45
N GLY A 94 5.37 -10.49 -6.20
CA GLY A 94 6.48 -9.54 -6.39
C GLY A 94 6.81 -9.23 -7.85
N VAL A 95 7.90 -8.46 -8.05
CA VAL A 95 8.27 -7.91 -9.38
C VAL A 95 9.49 -8.58 -10.01
N ARG A 96 10.13 -9.54 -9.35
CA ARG A 96 11.38 -10.17 -9.84
C ARG A 96 11.24 -10.71 -11.27
N ALA A 97 10.26 -11.58 -11.51
CA ALA A 97 10.08 -12.19 -12.81
C ALA A 97 9.72 -11.18 -13.91
N PHE A 98 9.03 -10.10 -13.57
CA PHE A 98 8.72 -9.01 -14.48
C PHE A 98 9.99 -8.24 -14.88
N VAL A 99 10.85 -7.91 -13.90
CA VAL A 99 12.14 -7.25 -14.15
C VAL A 99 13.08 -8.15 -14.99
N GLU A 100 13.17 -9.44 -14.66
CA GLU A 100 13.98 -10.41 -15.43
C GLU A 100 13.52 -10.49 -16.90
N ARG A 101 12.21 -10.52 -17.16
CA ARG A 101 11.68 -10.53 -18.55
C ARG A 101 11.96 -9.22 -19.27
N PHE A 102 11.84 -8.09 -18.60
CA PHE A 102 12.21 -6.80 -19.18
C PHE A 102 13.69 -6.77 -19.57
N GLN A 103 14.58 -7.21 -18.68
CA GLN A 103 16.02 -7.28 -18.96
C GLN A 103 16.37 -8.22 -20.11
N ALA A 104 15.66 -9.36 -20.22
CA ALA A 104 15.89 -10.33 -21.29
C ALA A 104 15.43 -9.84 -22.66
N HIS A 105 14.30 -9.16 -22.74
CA HIS A 105 13.69 -8.75 -24.02
C HIS A 105 14.02 -7.31 -24.40
N ARG A 106 14.40 -6.47 -23.45
CA ARG A 106 14.76 -5.06 -23.62
C ARG A 106 13.76 -4.24 -24.45
N PRO A 107 12.44 -4.30 -24.17
CA PRO A 107 11.49 -3.40 -24.80
C PRO A 107 11.76 -1.96 -24.34
N ASP A 108 11.13 -0.97 -24.97
CA ASP A 108 11.21 0.42 -24.51
C ASP A 108 10.39 0.65 -23.24
N ALA A 109 9.30 -0.09 -23.08
CA ALA A 109 8.55 -0.17 -21.84
C ALA A 109 7.96 -1.57 -21.62
N ALA A 110 7.84 -1.97 -20.37
CA ALA A 110 6.99 -3.07 -19.92
C ALA A 110 6.01 -2.53 -18.88
N ILE A 111 4.75 -2.91 -18.97
CA ILE A 111 3.67 -2.46 -18.09
C ILE A 111 2.92 -3.65 -17.50
N LEU A 112 2.61 -3.59 -16.20
CA LEU A 112 1.73 -4.57 -15.56
C LEU A 112 0.28 -4.08 -15.63
N LEU A 113 -0.59 -4.99 -16.03
CA LEU A 113 -2.03 -4.78 -16.14
C LEU A 113 -2.77 -5.72 -15.19
N LYS A 114 -3.94 -5.30 -14.75
CA LYS A 114 -4.88 -6.14 -13.98
C LYS A 114 -6.29 -5.97 -14.54
N GLU A 115 -6.99 -7.08 -14.74
CA GLU A 115 -8.41 -7.03 -15.04
C GLU A 115 -9.19 -6.62 -13.78
N VAL A 116 -10.04 -5.59 -13.91
CA VAL A 116 -10.84 -5.03 -12.83
C VAL A 116 -12.28 -4.82 -13.27
N ASP A 117 -13.21 -4.85 -12.32
CA ASP A 117 -14.64 -4.65 -12.60
C ASP A 117 -14.94 -3.21 -13.03
N ASP A 118 -14.35 -2.21 -12.36
CA ASP A 118 -14.50 -0.79 -12.71
C ASP A 118 -13.15 -0.12 -13.00
N PRO A 119 -12.75 -0.05 -14.28
CA PRO A 119 -11.47 0.53 -14.67
C PRO A 119 -11.46 2.07 -14.71
N ARG A 120 -12.59 2.76 -14.52
CA ARG A 120 -12.70 4.24 -14.65
C ARG A 120 -11.81 5.02 -13.67
N ARG A 121 -11.31 4.37 -12.64
CA ARG A 121 -10.44 4.99 -11.63
C ARG A 121 -8.95 4.95 -11.98
N PHE A 122 -8.59 4.23 -13.02
CA PHE A 122 -7.20 3.88 -13.36
C PHE A 122 -6.86 4.32 -14.79
N GLY A 123 -5.58 4.33 -15.09
CA GLY A 123 -5.14 4.26 -16.48
C GLY A 123 -5.57 2.92 -17.08
N VAL A 124 -6.08 2.92 -18.30
CA VAL A 124 -6.63 1.73 -18.97
C VAL A 124 -5.89 1.46 -20.26
N ALA A 125 -5.47 0.21 -20.45
CA ALA A 125 -4.81 -0.25 -21.67
C ALA A 125 -5.80 -0.99 -22.60
N GLN A 126 -5.68 -0.76 -23.90
CA GLN A 126 -6.32 -1.57 -24.93
C GLN A 126 -5.24 -2.38 -25.65
N LEU A 127 -5.46 -3.68 -25.76
CA LEU A 127 -4.58 -4.60 -26.48
C LEU A 127 -5.22 -4.99 -27.81
N ASP A 128 -4.40 -5.27 -28.82
CA ASP A 128 -4.83 -5.89 -30.07
C ASP A 128 -4.94 -7.43 -29.92
N GLY A 129 -5.31 -8.10 -31.02
CA GLY A 129 -5.45 -9.56 -31.06
C GLY A 129 -4.14 -10.33 -30.80
N ASP A 130 -2.99 -9.68 -30.94
CA ASP A 130 -1.66 -10.24 -30.68
C ASP A 130 -1.15 -9.90 -29.27
N GLY A 131 -1.97 -9.23 -28.43
CA GLY A 131 -1.63 -8.82 -27.08
C GLY A 131 -0.71 -7.59 -27.01
N ARG A 132 -0.60 -6.80 -28.09
CA ARG A 132 0.18 -5.57 -28.11
C ARG A 132 -0.64 -4.40 -27.57
N VAL A 133 -0.01 -3.49 -26.85
CA VAL A 133 -0.65 -2.25 -26.40
C VAL A 133 -0.86 -1.33 -27.60
N VAL A 134 -2.11 -1.01 -27.91
CA VAL A 134 -2.48 -0.11 -29.01
C VAL A 134 -2.97 1.24 -28.50
N ARG A 135 -3.48 1.29 -27.28
CA ARG A 135 -4.01 2.53 -26.70
C ARG A 135 -3.94 2.52 -25.18
N LEU A 136 -3.62 3.68 -24.63
CA LEU A 136 -3.64 3.96 -23.21
C LEU A 136 -4.49 5.22 -22.95
N VAL A 137 -5.35 5.19 -21.94
CA VAL A 137 -6.20 6.34 -21.57
C VAL A 137 -6.24 6.47 -20.05
N GLU A 138 -5.96 7.66 -19.55
CA GLU A 138 -6.05 7.95 -18.11
C GLU A 138 -7.50 8.15 -17.68
N LYS A 139 -7.95 7.41 -16.70
CA LYS A 139 -9.26 7.51 -16.02
C LYS A 139 -10.42 7.82 -16.98
N PRO A 140 -10.63 6.99 -18.00
CA PRO A 140 -11.63 7.26 -19.04
C PRO A 140 -13.05 7.15 -18.48
N SER A 141 -13.94 8.07 -18.86
CA SER A 141 -15.37 7.96 -18.56
C SER A 141 -16.01 6.75 -19.29
N THR A 142 -15.49 6.41 -20.46
CA THR A 142 -15.85 5.22 -21.22
C THR A 142 -14.60 4.39 -21.46
N PRO A 143 -14.33 3.38 -20.63
CA PRO A 143 -13.10 2.58 -20.72
C PRO A 143 -13.06 1.73 -22.01
N PRO A 144 -11.92 1.68 -22.72
CA PRO A 144 -11.77 0.84 -23.91
C PRO A 144 -11.62 -0.65 -23.58
N SER A 145 -11.32 -0.99 -22.33
CA SER A 145 -11.18 -2.37 -21.83
C SER A 145 -11.34 -2.41 -20.32
N HIS A 146 -11.21 -3.58 -19.70
CA HIS A 146 -11.14 -3.79 -18.25
C HIS A 146 -9.70 -3.92 -17.72
N LEU A 147 -8.68 -3.67 -18.54
CA LEU A 147 -7.27 -3.81 -18.17
C LEU A 147 -6.71 -2.52 -17.58
N ALA A 148 -6.68 -2.44 -16.27
CA ALA A 148 -6.12 -1.31 -15.51
C ALA A 148 -4.60 -1.42 -15.39
N LEU A 149 -3.91 -0.28 -15.44
CA LEU A 149 -2.48 -0.18 -15.12
C LEU A 149 -2.26 -0.31 -13.62
N VAL A 150 -1.38 -1.24 -13.24
CA VAL A 150 -1.12 -1.60 -11.83
C VAL A 150 -0.26 -0.55 -11.11
N GLY A 151 0.39 0.37 -11.84
CA GLY A 151 1.33 1.31 -11.23
C GLY A 151 2.76 0.75 -11.07
N ILE A 152 3.07 -0.28 -11.85
CA ILE A 152 4.39 -0.90 -11.90
C ILE A 152 4.82 -0.98 -13.36
N TYR A 153 5.98 -0.41 -13.64
CA TYR A 153 6.50 -0.23 -15.00
C TYR A 153 8.01 -0.48 -15.02
N CYS A 154 8.52 -1.06 -16.11
CA CYS A 154 9.93 -0.97 -16.44
C CYS A 154 10.09 -0.13 -17.69
N PHE A 155 11.05 0.78 -17.69
CA PHE A 155 11.31 1.70 -18.79
C PHE A 155 12.75 1.64 -19.26
N SER A 156 12.94 1.79 -20.56
CA SER A 156 14.23 2.22 -21.14
C SER A 156 14.37 3.74 -21.01
N PRO A 157 15.54 4.32 -21.20
CA PRO A 157 15.74 5.79 -21.18
C PRO A 157 14.86 6.56 -22.17
N ARG A 158 14.38 5.93 -23.24
CA ARG A 158 13.48 6.56 -24.23
C ARG A 158 12.18 7.13 -23.64
N ILE A 159 11.78 6.69 -22.45
CA ILE A 159 10.62 7.27 -21.76
C ILE A 159 10.84 8.74 -21.41
N HIS A 160 12.08 9.20 -21.20
CA HIS A 160 12.41 10.60 -20.91
C HIS A 160 12.06 11.50 -22.10
N ASP A 161 12.37 11.06 -23.34
CA ASP A 161 12.00 11.80 -24.56
C ASP A 161 10.49 11.90 -24.69
N ALA A 162 9.80 10.77 -24.54
CA ALA A 162 8.34 10.74 -24.61
C ALA A 162 7.69 11.62 -23.54
N ALA A 163 8.17 11.54 -22.28
CA ALA A 163 7.68 12.36 -21.19
C ALA A 163 7.95 13.86 -21.40
N ALA A 164 9.04 14.23 -22.09
CA ALA A 164 9.34 15.64 -22.42
C ALA A 164 8.36 16.25 -23.43
N GLU A 165 7.73 15.44 -24.28
CA GLU A 165 6.85 15.91 -25.36
C GLU A 165 5.38 15.99 -24.96
N ILE A 166 4.95 15.37 -23.85
CA ILE A 166 3.55 15.42 -23.42
C ILE A 166 3.21 16.76 -22.74
N ARG A 167 1.92 17.07 -22.73
CA ARG A 167 1.34 18.25 -22.07
C ARG A 167 0.49 17.81 -20.87
N PRO A 168 0.27 18.71 -19.90
CA PRO A 168 -0.65 18.44 -18.81
C PRO A 168 -2.04 18.05 -19.33
N SER A 169 -2.63 17.04 -18.72
CA SER A 169 -4.00 16.59 -18.97
C SER A 169 -5.03 17.64 -18.52
N ALA A 170 -6.32 17.37 -18.73
CA ALA A 170 -7.40 18.20 -18.18
C ALA A 170 -7.38 18.28 -16.62
N ARG A 171 -6.65 17.39 -15.96
CA ARG A 171 -6.41 17.37 -14.52
C ARG A 171 -5.22 18.26 -14.09
N GLY A 172 -4.48 18.82 -15.05
CA GLY A 172 -3.27 19.60 -14.80
C GLY A 172 -2.03 18.75 -14.52
N GLU A 173 -2.09 17.43 -14.75
CA GLU A 173 -1.03 16.47 -14.47
C GLU A 173 -0.37 15.97 -15.76
N LEU A 174 0.93 15.70 -15.72
CA LEU A 174 1.65 14.93 -16.74
C LEU A 174 1.43 13.44 -16.45
N GLU A 175 0.55 12.83 -17.22
CA GLU A 175 0.13 11.45 -17.01
C GLU A 175 1.16 10.46 -17.54
N ILE A 176 1.39 9.38 -16.80
CA ILE A 176 2.29 8.31 -17.27
C ILE A 176 1.68 7.56 -18.46
N THR A 177 0.36 7.44 -18.52
CA THR A 177 -0.38 6.86 -19.64
C THR A 177 -0.12 7.62 -20.93
N ASP A 178 -0.09 8.96 -20.89
CA ASP A 178 0.20 9.80 -22.04
C ASP A 178 1.66 9.67 -22.48
N ALA A 179 2.60 9.57 -21.53
CA ALA A 179 4.02 9.35 -21.82
C ALA A 179 4.24 7.98 -22.51
N ILE A 180 3.59 6.92 -22.02
CA ILE A 180 3.69 5.60 -22.63
C ILE A 180 2.99 5.58 -24.02
N GLN A 181 1.84 6.25 -24.15
CA GLN A 181 1.19 6.42 -25.46
C GLN A 181 2.10 7.15 -26.43
N ARG A 182 2.74 8.25 -25.99
CA ARG A 182 3.69 8.98 -26.83
C ARG A 182 4.88 8.10 -27.22
N LEU A 183 5.38 7.26 -26.32
CA LEU A 183 6.45 6.30 -26.63
C LEU A 183 6.03 5.33 -27.74
N ILE A 184 4.77 4.82 -27.72
CA ILE A 184 4.20 3.98 -28.80
C ILE A 184 4.15 4.77 -30.12
N ASP A 185 3.65 6.00 -30.10
CA ASP A 185 3.54 6.86 -31.29
C ASP A 185 4.91 7.19 -31.92
N MET A 186 5.97 7.20 -31.12
CA MET A 186 7.38 7.33 -31.55
C MET A 186 7.96 6.01 -32.07
N GLY A 187 7.16 4.95 -32.21
CA GLY A 187 7.60 3.62 -32.67
C GLY A 187 8.30 2.79 -31.61
N GLY A 188 8.17 3.13 -30.32
CA GLY A 188 8.70 2.37 -29.21
C GLY A 188 7.96 1.05 -28.98
N GLN A 189 8.68 0.03 -28.52
CA GLN A 189 8.12 -1.28 -28.20
C GLN A 189 7.60 -1.29 -26.76
N VAL A 190 6.29 -1.40 -26.58
CA VAL A 190 5.64 -1.52 -25.27
C VAL A 190 5.08 -2.93 -25.10
N LYS A 191 5.52 -3.64 -24.05
CA LYS A 191 5.03 -4.97 -23.68
C LYS A 191 4.08 -4.84 -22.51
N ALA A 192 2.96 -5.54 -22.59
CA ALA A 192 2.01 -5.67 -21.48
C ALA A 192 2.06 -7.09 -20.92
N GLU A 193 1.92 -7.18 -19.59
CA GLU A 193 1.73 -8.43 -18.88
C GLU A 193 0.52 -8.30 -17.96
N VAL A 194 -0.38 -9.28 -18.02
CA VAL A 194 -1.53 -9.32 -17.10
C VAL A 194 -1.11 -10.02 -15.83
N LEU A 195 -1.30 -9.35 -14.71
CA LEU A 195 -0.96 -9.86 -13.38
C LEU A 195 -1.96 -10.95 -12.97
N ASP A 196 -1.46 -12.15 -12.75
CA ASP A 196 -2.18 -13.18 -12.03
C ASP A 196 -2.11 -12.88 -10.52
N GLY A 197 -3.17 -13.26 -9.76
CA GLY A 197 -3.20 -12.98 -8.33
C GLY A 197 -3.77 -11.61 -7.98
N TRP A 198 -3.63 -11.21 -6.72
CA TRP A 198 -4.22 -9.97 -6.23
C TRP A 198 -3.33 -8.74 -6.49
N TRP A 199 -4.01 -7.63 -6.70
CA TRP A 199 -3.45 -6.27 -6.72
C TRP A 199 -4.32 -5.37 -5.84
N LEU A 200 -3.69 -4.53 -5.06
CA LEU A 200 -4.33 -3.62 -4.12
C LEU A 200 -3.75 -2.21 -4.32
N ASP A 201 -4.62 -1.28 -4.67
CA ASP A 201 -4.38 0.16 -4.59
C ASP A 201 -4.99 0.68 -3.28
N THR A 202 -4.16 1.14 -2.36
CA THR A 202 -4.57 1.54 -1.02
C THR A 202 -5.00 3.01 -0.94
N GLY A 203 -5.61 3.53 -1.98
CA GLY A 203 -5.99 4.93 -2.10
C GLY A 203 -7.10 5.40 -1.15
N LYS A 204 -7.95 4.50 -0.65
CA LYS A 204 -9.11 4.81 0.23
C LYS A 204 -9.10 3.95 1.49
N LYS A 205 -9.94 4.34 2.49
CA LYS A 205 -10.10 3.60 3.76
C LYS A 205 -10.53 2.15 3.56
N ASP A 206 -11.51 1.92 2.69
CA ASP A 206 -12.01 0.57 2.40
C ASP A 206 -10.94 -0.29 1.71
N ASP A 207 -10.13 0.34 0.85
CA ASP A 207 -8.99 -0.30 0.21
C ASP A 207 -7.93 -0.74 1.27
N LEU A 208 -7.76 0.04 2.37
CA LEU A 208 -6.84 -0.31 3.47
C LEU A 208 -7.31 -1.55 4.25
N LEU A 209 -8.59 -1.67 4.56
CA LEU A 209 -9.15 -2.85 5.25
C LEU A 209 -9.06 -4.10 4.36
N ALA A 210 -9.39 -3.96 3.07
CA ALA A 210 -9.22 -5.03 2.09
C ALA A 210 -7.76 -5.47 1.98
N ALA A 211 -6.82 -4.51 1.90
CA ALA A 211 -5.40 -4.77 1.88
C ALA A 211 -4.93 -5.48 3.16
N ASN A 212 -5.37 -5.02 4.33
CA ASN A 212 -5.04 -5.64 5.61
C ASN A 212 -5.48 -7.11 5.66
N ARG A 213 -6.71 -7.40 5.21
CA ARG A 213 -7.22 -8.78 5.14
C ARG A 213 -6.37 -9.64 4.22
N VAL A 214 -6.11 -9.19 2.99
CA VAL A 214 -5.35 -9.97 1.99
C VAL A 214 -3.91 -10.21 2.46
N VAL A 215 -3.25 -9.18 3.01
CA VAL A 215 -1.87 -9.30 3.51
C VAL A 215 -1.80 -10.22 4.73
N LEU A 216 -2.75 -10.12 5.67
CA LEU A 216 -2.83 -11.05 6.80
C LEU A 216 -3.07 -12.49 6.34
N ASP A 217 -3.92 -12.69 5.35
CA ASP A 217 -4.16 -14.02 4.79
C ASP A 217 -2.92 -14.60 4.09
N ALA A 218 -2.15 -13.78 3.37
CA ALA A 218 -0.96 -14.23 2.66
C ALA A 218 0.25 -14.45 3.59
N TYR A 219 0.47 -13.54 4.56
CA TYR A 219 1.74 -13.44 5.27
C TYR A 219 1.69 -13.73 6.77
N ALA A 220 0.52 -13.61 7.45
CA ALA A 220 0.46 -13.89 8.89
C ALA A 220 0.90 -15.32 9.21
N ARG A 221 1.70 -15.46 10.26
CA ARG A 221 2.20 -16.73 10.78
C ARG A 221 1.72 -16.93 12.22
N ARG A 222 1.90 -18.12 12.76
CA ARG A 222 1.72 -18.35 14.19
C ARG A 222 3.03 -18.03 14.91
N ARG A 223 3.10 -16.91 15.61
CA ARG A 223 4.27 -16.47 16.39
C ARG A 223 3.82 -15.72 17.64
N ILE A 224 4.04 -16.33 18.80
CA ILE A 224 3.68 -15.75 20.09
C ILE A 224 4.97 -15.42 20.83
N ALA A 225 5.33 -14.13 20.84
CA ALA A 225 6.48 -13.59 21.55
C ALA A 225 6.09 -12.89 22.87
N GLY A 226 4.80 -12.61 23.06
CA GLY A 226 4.22 -12.06 24.28
C GLY A 226 3.84 -13.15 25.29
N SER A 227 3.24 -12.73 26.40
CA SER A 227 2.71 -13.60 27.46
C SER A 227 1.22 -13.84 27.27
N VAL A 228 0.80 -15.10 27.31
CA VAL A 228 -0.61 -15.52 27.20
C VAL A 228 -0.93 -16.38 28.42
N ASP A 229 -1.97 -16.05 29.15
CA ASP A 229 -2.38 -16.81 30.33
C ASP A 229 -3.10 -18.13 29.96
N GLN A 230 -3.45 -18.92 30.98
CA GLN A 230 -4.08 -20.23 30.79
C GLN A 230 -5.56 -20.13 30.44
N ASP A 231 -6.20 -19.01 30.74
CA ASP A 231 -7.63 -18.76 30.49
C ASP A 231 -7.86 -18.16 29.10
N SER A 232 -6.80 -17.85 28.36
CA SER A 232 -6.86 -17.30 27.01
C SER A 232 -6.76 -18.38 25.93
N GLN A 233 -7.41 -18.13 24.79
CA GLN A 233 -7.38 -19.04 23.63
C GLN A 233 -6.84 -18.34 22.39
N ILE A 234 -5.83 -18.92 21.77
CA ILE A 234 -5.27 -18.44 20.52
C ILE A 234 -5.41 -19.49 19.42
N ALA A 235 -6.20 -19.22 18.40
CA ALA A 235 -6.48 -20.12 17.28
C ALA A 235 -6.07 -19.53 15.94
N GLY A 236 -5.49 -20.37 15.06
CA GLY A 236 -5.10 -19.99 13.70
C GLY A 236 -3.76 -19.25 13.62
N ARG A 237 -3.61 -18.44 12.57
CA ARG A 237 -2.40 -17.65 12.29
C ARG A 237 -2.46 -16.34 13.08
N VAL A 238 -1.80 -16.31 14.22
CA VAL A 238 -1.78 -15.15 15.12
C VAL A 238 -0.35 -14.80 15.46
N GLU A 239 0.01 -13.55 15.27
CA GLU A 239 1.27 -12.98 15.74
C GLU A 239 1.01 -12.09 16.96
N VAL A 240 1.79 -12.29 18.03
CA VAL A 240 1.75 -11.46 19.24
C VAL A 240 3.18 -11.00 19.53
N GLY A 241 3.35 -9.69 19.53
CA GLY A 241 4.66 -9.05 19.73
C GLY A 241 5.21 -9.16 21.16
N PRO A 242 6.51 -8.94 21.34
CA PRO A 242 7.15 -8.96 22.66
C PRO A 242 6.57 -7.90 23.61
N GLY A 243 6.59 -8.23 24.90
CA GLY A 243 6.05 -7.34 25.93
C GLY A 243 4.52 -7.22 25.98
N THR A 244 3.82 -7.86 25.04
CA THR A 244 2.34 -7.91 25.01
C THR A 244 1.83 -8.95 25.99
N THR A 245 0.78 -8.62 26.74
CA THR A 245 0.09 -9.51 27.67
C THR A 245 -1.34 -9.78 27.18
N VAL A 246 -1.72 -11.05 27.18
CA VAL A 246 -3.06 -11.51 26.82
C VAL A 246 -3.63 -12.28 28.01
N THR A 247 -4.74 -11.80 28.56
CA THR A 247 -5.36 -12.33 29.78
C THR A 247 -6.86 -12.53 29.56
N ARG A 248 -7.38 -13.73 29.88
CA ARG A 248 -8.80 -14.11 29.77
C ARG A 248 -9.44 -13.71 28.42
N SER A 249 -8.70 -13.89 27.33
CA SER A 249 -9.06 -13.36 26.02
C SER A 249 -9.03 -14.43 24.93
N ILE A 250 -9.77 -14.18 23.84
CA ILE A 250 -9.81 -15.07 22.69
C ILE A 250 -9.29 -14.32 21.46
N ILE A 251 -8.27 -14.88 20.79
CA ILE A 251 -7.75 -14.35 19.53
C ILE A 251 -7.89 -15.40 18.43
N ARG A 252 -8.59 -15.04 17.35
CA ARG A 252 -8.79 -15.92 16.17
C ARG A 252 -8.19 -15.28 14.93
N GLY A 253 -7.12 -15.90 14.43
CA GLY A 253 -6.41 -15.44 13.23
C GLY A 253 -7.18 -15.60 11.91
N PRO A 254 -6.69 -14.91 10.84
CA PRO A 254 -5.42 -14.22 10.79
C PRO A 254 -5.46 -12.87 11.55
N VAL A 255 -4.53 -12.67 12.48
CA VAL A 255 -4.43 -11.47 13.35
C VAL A 255 -2.96 -11.15 13.61
N VAL A 256 -2.62 -9.89 13.65
CA VAL A 256 -1.34 -9.40 14.17
C VAL A 256 -1.58 -8.44 15.34
N VAL A 257 -0.87 -8.68 16.44
CA VAL A 257 -0.82 -7.79 17.61
C VAL A 257 0.62 -7.33 17.79
N GLY A 258 0.80 -6.04 17.88
CA GLY A 258 2.11 -5.40 18.06
C GLY A 258 2.73 -5.62 19.43
N ASP A 259 3.75 -4.82 19.73
CA ASP A 259 4.57 -4.91 20.93
C ASP A 259 3.94 -4.14 22.10
N HIS A 260 4.18 -4.62 23.33
CA HIS A 260 3.78 -3.93 24.57
C HIS A 260 2.28 -3.61 24.68
N CYS A 261 1.42 -4.45 24.11
CA CYS A 261 -0.03 -4.33 24.22
C CYS A 261 -0.56 -4.99 25.51
N VAL A 262 -1.71 -4.53 25.95
CA VAL A 262 -2.47 -5.14 27.06
C VAL A 262 -3.84 -5.54 26.51
N ILE A 263 -4.13 -6.86 26.49
CA ILE A 263 -5.39 -7.41 26.01
C ILE A 263 -6.00 -8.20 27.16
N GLU A 264 -7.15 -7.75 27.65
CA GLU A 264 -7.82 -8.29 28.84
C GLU A 264 -9.32 -8.43 28.57
N ASP A 265 -9.88 -9.59 28.96
CA ASP A 265 -11.32 -9.90 28.84
C ASP A 265 -11.90 -9.58 27.43
N SER A 266 -11.11 -9.84 26.38
CA SER A 266 -11.40 -9.35 25.03
C SER A 266 -11.45 -10.45 23.98
N TYR A 267 -12.14 -10.17 22.88
CA TYR A 267 -12.17 -10.98 21.68
C TYR A 267 -11.56 -10.23 20.51
N ILE A 268 -10.57 -10.84 19.86
CA ILE A 268 -9.98 -10.33 18.61
C ILE A 268 -10.26 -11.33 17.49
N GLY A 269 -11.10 -10.93 16.55
CA GLY A 269 -11.51 -11.74 15.41
C GLY A 269 -10.60 -11.60 14.20
N PRO A 270 -10.86 -12.37 13.13
CA PRO A 270 -10.03 -12.41 11.94
C PRO A 270 -9.87 -11.07 11.24
N ALA A 271 -8.83 -10.98 10.41
CA ALA A 271 -8.48 -9.82 9.60
C ALA A 271 -8.24 -8.54 10.40
N THR A 272 -7.76 -8.67 11.64
CA THR A 272 -7.51 -7.55 12.55
C THR A 272 -6.01 -7.32 12.76
N ALA A 273 -5.61 -6.06 12.67
CA ALA A 273 -4.25 -5.60 13.00
C ALA A 273 -4.31 -4.64 14.20
N ILE A 274 -3.59 -4.97 15.25
CA ILE A 274 -3.45 -4.17 16.47
C ILE A 274 -2.00 -3.66 16.53
N GLY A 275 -1.83 -2.35 16.52
CA GLY A 275 -0.52 -1.68 16.60
C GLY A 275 0.18 -1.87 17.93
N ASN A 276 1.26 -1.12 18.16
CA ASN A 276 2.04 -1.21 19.38
C ASN A 276 1.42 -0.40 20.53
N ARG A 277 1.65 -0.82 21.79
CA ARG A 277 1.20 -0.12 23.00
C ARG A 277 -0.31 0.14 23.03
N VAL A 278 -1.09 -0.76 22.46
CA VAL A 278 -2.56 -0.72 22.46
C VAL A 278 -3.09 -1.40 23.72
N THR A 279 -4.10 -0.81 24.32
CA THR A 279 -4.85 -1.41 25.45
C THR A 279 -6.26 -1.74 24.99
N LEU A 280 -6.66 -3.01 25.11
CA LEU A 280 -8.02 -3.50 24.89
C LEU A 280 -8.52 -4.15 26.17
N LYS A 281 -9.60 -3.64 26.74
CA LYS A 281 -10.26 -4.21 27.94
C LYS A 281 -11.77 -4.32 27.73
N GLU A 282 -12.28 -5.54 27.83
CA GLU A 282 -13.70 -5.82 27.58
C GLU A 282 -14.12 -5.36 26.18
N VAL A 283 -13.35 -5.74 25.14
CA VAL A 283 -13.54 -5.31 23.77
C VAL A 283 -13.71 -6.51 22.84
N ALA A 284 -14.72 -6.49 21.97
CA ALA A 284 -14.77 -7.38 20.83
C ALA A 284 -14.46 -6.60 19.56
N VAL A 285 -13.42 -7.02 18.81
CA VAL A 285 -12.97 -6.37 17.56
C VAL A 285 -12.67 -7.40 16.49
N GLU A 286 -13.08 -7.12 15.27
CA GLU A 286 -12.75 -7.93 14.08
C GLU A 286 -12.67 -7.05 12.83
N HIS A 287 -11.99 -7.52 11.77
CA HIS A 287 -11.82 -6.86 10.48
C HIS A 287 -11.48 -5.36 10.61
N SER A 288 -10.51 -5.05 11.45
CA SER A 288 -10.19 -3.67 11.82
C SER A 288 -8.68 -3.43 11.90
N VAL A 289 -8.27 -2.18 11.73
CA VAL A 289 -6.90 -1.71 11.89
C VAL A 289 -6.87 -0.69 13.03
N ILE A 290 -6.17 -1.02 14.11
CA ILE A 290 -6.02 -0.15 15.29
C ILE A 290 -4.54 0.25 15.38
N LEU A 291 -4.26 1.54 15.19
CA LEU A 291 -2.88 2.03 15.21
C LEU A 291 -2.33 2.16 16.62
N ASP A 292 -1.03 2.49 16.72
CA ASP A 292 -0.26 2.54 17.95
C ASP A 292 -0.91 3.43 19.04
N GLY A 293 -0.79 3.00 20.28
CA GLY A 293 -1.13 3.79 21.46
C GLY A 293 -2.63 3.95 21.74
N CYS A 294 -3.49 3.25 20.99
CA CYS A 294 -4.94 3.29 21.21
C CYS A 294 -5.33 2.63 22.53
N SER A 295 -6.44 3.10 23.12
CA SER A 295 -7.02 2.55 24.35
C SER A 295 -8.53 2.38 24.18
N LEU A 296 -9.00 1.13 24.19
CA LEU A 296 -10.41 0.79 24.01
C LEU A 296 -10.92 0.06 25.26
N HIS A 297 -12.07 0.50 25.76
CA HIS A 297 -12.68 -0.06 26.99
C HIS A 297 -14.19 -0.24 26.84
N GLY A 298 -14.69 -1.44 27.15
CA GLY A 298 -16.12 -1.72 27.23
C GLY A 298 -16.85 -1.60 25.91
N ILE A 299 -16.24 -2.07 24.81
CA ILE A 299 -16.80 -2.00 23.46
C ILE A 299 -17.37 -3.36 23.08
N ASP A 300 -18.68 -3.47 23.01
CA ASP A 300 -19.36 -4.73 22.75
C ASP A 300 -18.99 -5.34 21.38
N ARG A 301 -18.85 -4.47 20.36
CA ARG A 301 -18.40 -4.89 19.02
C ARG A 301 -17.88 -3.71 18.19
N LEU A 302 -16.66 -3.85 17.64
CA LEU A 302 -16.03 -2.95 16.69
C LEU A 302 -15.68 -3.74 15.43
N VAL A 303 -16.23 -3.35 14.29
CA VAL A 303 -16.03 -4.04 13.00
C VAL A 303 -15.74 -3.01 11.90
N ASP A 304 -15.05 -3.41 10.84
CA ASP A 304 -14.81 -2.61 9.65
C ASP A 304 -14.25 -1.22 9.94
N SER A 305 -13.34 -1.14 10.93
CA SER A 305 -12.91 0.14 11.49
C SER A 305 -11.40 0.36 11.34
N VAL A 306 -11.03 1.63 11.11
CA VAL A 306 -9.64 2.10 11.15
C VAL A 306 -9.52 3.17 12.23
N LEU A 307 -8.74 2.89 13.27
CA LEU A 307 -8.47 3.85 14.34
C LEU A 307 -7.05 4.40 14.20
N GLY A 308 -6.95 5.73 14.15
CA GLY A 308 -5.67 6.45 14.12
C GLY A 308 -4.85 6.25 15.41
N LYS A 309 -3.64 6.82 15.45
CA LYS A 309 -2.77 6.71 16.64
C LYS A 309 -3.37 7.42 17.85
N ASN A 310 -3.17 6.83 19.04
CA ASN A 310 -3.55 7.39 20.34
C ASN A 310 -5.06 7.68 20.51
N VAL A 311 -5.91 7.00 19.75
CA VAL A 311 -7.37 7.13 19.89
C VAL A 311 -7.83 6.43 21.16
N ILE A 312 -8.72 7.09 21.90
CA ILE A 312 -9.38 6.55 23.09
C ILE A 312 -10.84 6.34 22.78
N VAL A 313 -11.32 5.09 22.93
CA VAL A 313 -12.73 4.72 22.79
C VAL A 313 -13.19 4.08 24.09
N ARG A 314 -14.22 4.63 24.71
CA ARG A 314 -14.77 4.08 25.94
C ARG A 314 -16.27 4.29 26.01
N ARG A 315 -16.96 3.35 26.65
CA ARG A 315 -18.38 3.54 26.96
C ARG A 315 -18.51 4.62 28.05
N SER A 316 -19.41 5.58 27.85
CA SER A 316 -19.73 6.55 28.89
C SER A 316 -20.45 5.87 30.06
N VAL A 317 -20.01 6.14 31.29
CA VAL A 317 -20.63 5.61 32.52
C VAL A 317 -21.88 6.42 32.95
N ASN A 318 -22.12 7.57 32.29
CA ASN A 318 -23.25 8.44 32.62
C ASN A 318 -24.55 7.90 32.04
N SER A 319 -25.62 7.96 32.81
CA SER A 319 -26.96 7.48 32.50
C SER A 319 -27.63 8.18 31.27
N HIS A 320 -27.05 9.19 30.74
CA HIS A 320 -27.46 9.85 29.53
C HIS A 320 -26.66 9.22 28.38
N ARG A 321 -27.37 8.68 27.38
CA ARG A 321 -26.77 8.09 26.15
C ARG A 321 -26.12 9.16 25.27
N ALA A 322 -25.08 9.81 25.78
CA ALA A 322 -24.28 10.76 25.02
C ALA A 322 -23.02 10.08 24.52
N ILE A 323 -22.69 10.27 23.26
CA ILE A 323 -21.42 9.85 22.67
C ILE A 323 -20.56 11.08 22.56
N GLU A 324 -19.40 11.07 23.21
CA GLU A 324 -18.37 12.09 23.05
C GLU A 324 -17.34 11.58 22.06
N LEU A 325 -17.16 12.32 20.95
CA LEU A 325 -16.25 11.94 19.88
C LEU A 325 -15.18 13.00 19.71
N PHE A 326 -13.92 12.56 19.77
CA PHE A 326 -12.76 13.33 19.34
C PHE A 326 -12.18 12.64 18.11
N VAL A 327 -12.55 13.13 16.93
CA VAL A 327 -12.19 12.52 15.64
C VAL A 327 -11.32 13.46 14.84
N SER A 328 -10.45 12.93 14.00
CA SER A 328 -9.65 13.72 13.07
C SER A 328 -10.42 13.96 11.76
N ASP A 329 -9.83 14.78 10.88
CA ASP A 329 -10.37 15.07 9.55
C ASP A 329 -10.68 13.78 8.77
N ASP A 330 -11.69 13.82 7.90
CA ASP A 330 -12.15 12.72 7.05
C ASP A 330 -12.65 11.47 7.79
N SER A 331 -13.13 11.62 9.03
CA SER A 331 -13.69 10.51 9.80
C SER A 331 -15.15 10.27 9.47
N GLU A 332 -15.53 9.02 9.20
CA GLU A 332 -16.91 8.57 9.10
C GLU A 332 -17.25 7.75 10.36
N ILE A 333 -18.40 8.06 10.97
CA ILE A 333 -18.86 7.39 12.18
C ILE A 333 -20.27 6.88 11.95
N VAL A 334 -20.43 5.56 12.08
CA VAL A 334 -21.72 4.89 12.03
C VAL A 334 -22.04 4.44 13.45
N LEU A 335 -23.18 4.91 14.01
CA LEU A 335 -23.64 4.67 15.39
C LEU A 335 -24.79 3.69 15.42
#